data_7d3da9da295ce1bcc08d425fd6e487fb
#
_entry.id   7d3da9da295ce1bcc08d425fd6e487fb
#
_cell.length_a   1.000
_cell.length_b   1.000
_cell.length_c   1.000
_cell.angle_alpha   90.00
_cell.angle_beta   90.00
_cell.angle_gamma   90.00
#
_symmetry.space_group_name_H-M   'P 1'
#
loop_
_entity.id
_entity.type
_entity.pdbx_description
1 polymer ?
#
loop_
_entity_poly.entity_id
_entity_poly.type
_entity_poly.pdbx_seq_one_letter_code
_entity_poly.pdbx_strand_id
1 'polypeptide(L)'
;MPTVAPTTQRLSAVEMPEYAQPKLSDLQRERLKLLEIFEGPDNLVVADYAKLAGKSRRWITYEIQAGNLLSIQLGNKGQRVPVWQLDPLKRQLVQTILRQTPRGVDTWEIYHALLRPHDALGSLPPIDVVTPENMKIAVRVVVEQCSQREESLPLMPYPIEVRQSVQQLVQNAIA
;
A
#
# COMPACT_ATOMS: atom_id res chain seq x y z
N MET A 1 -41.70 -68.83 13.69
CA MET A 1 -40.62 -67.91 14.15
C MET A 1 -40.47 -66.89 13.09
N PRO A 2 -40.98 -65.65 13.21
CA PRO A 2 -40.75 -64.59 12.24
C PRO A 2 -39.48 -63.82 12.63
N THR A 3 -38.53 -63.73 11.72
CA THR A 3 -37.28 -63.00 11.85
C THR A 3 -37.56 -61.52 11.63
N VAL A 4 -37.35 -60.72 12.67
CA VAL A 4 -37.46 -59.26 12.61
C VAL A 4 -36.14 -58.68 12.04
N ALA A 5 -36.22 -58.02 10.90
CA ALA A 5 -35.12 -57.28 10.33
C ALA A 5 -34.94 -55.93 11.07
N PRO A 6 -33.72 -55.48 11.37
CA PRO A 6 -33.49 -54.20 12.00
C PRO A 6 -33.69 -53.07 10.98
N THR A 7 -34.60 -52.17 11.27
CA THR A 7 -34.78 -50.91 10.54
C THR A 7 -33.60 -50.01 10.79
N THR A 8 -32.76 -49.84 9.75
CA THR A 8 -31.68 -48.83 9.77
C THR A 8 -32.32 -47.45 9.63
N GLN A 9 -32.45 -46.75 10.72
CA GLN A 9 -32.76 -45.32 10.71
C GLN A 9 -31.61 -44.58 10.07
N ARG A 10 -31.85 -44.04 8.87
CA ARG A 10 -30.99 -43.00 8.26
C ARG A 10 -31.04 -41.78 9.18
N LEU A 11 -29.91 -41.51 9.86
CA LEU A 11 -29.69 -40.22 10.48
C LEU A 11 -29.63 -39.18 9.37
N SER A 12 -30.66 -38.33 9.35
CA SER A 12 -30.69 -37.14 8.50
C SER A 12 -29.45 -36.33 8.77
N ALA A 13 -28.71 -35.98 7.71
CA ALA A 13 -27.63 -35.02 7.79
C ALA A 13 -28.19 -33.74 8.44
N VAL A 14 -27.74 -33.45 9.65
CA VAL A 14 -28.00 -32.16 10.29
C VAL A 14 -27.33 -31.14 9.39
N GLU A 15 -28.13 -30.38 8.63
CA GLU A 15 -27.66 -29.19 7.96
C GLU A 15 -27.09 -28.27 9.02
N MET A 16 -25.76 -28.21 9.08
CA MET A 16 -25.06 -27.20 9.89
C MET A 16 -25.47 -25.82 9.37
N PRO A 17 -25.95 -24.92 10.23
CA PRO A 17 -26.26 -23.59 9.81
C PRO A 17 -25.02 -22.99 9.18
N GLU A 18 -25.16 -22.54 7.93
CA GLU A 18 -24.15 -21.76 7.23
C GLU A 18 -23.85 -20.53 8.11
N TYR A 19 -22.77 -20.58 8.86
CA TYR A 19 -22.32 -19.44 9.65
C TYR A 19 -22.09 -18.31 8.67
N ALA A 20 -23.03 -17.36 8.65
CA ALA A 20 -22.88 -16.14 7.88
C ALA A 20 -21.53 -15.54 8.21
N GLN A 21 -20.63 -15.56 7.25
CA GLN A 21 -19.30 -14.98 7.43
C GLN A 21 -19.50 -13.52 7.86
N PRO A 22 -18.86 -13.07 8.94
CA PRO A 22 -19.01 -11.70 9.41
C PRO A 22 -18.66 -10.75 8.28
N LYS A 23 -19.58 -9.87 7.89
CA LYS A 23 -19.33 -8.85 6.87
C LYS A 23 -18.20 -7.98 7.36
N LEU A 24 -17.06 -8.07 6.68
CA LEU A 24 -15.91 -7.21 6.95
C LEU A 24 -16.33 -5.75 6.82
N SER A 25 -15.92 -4.91 7.76
CA SER A 25 -16.07 -3.46 7.64
C SER A 25 -15.29 -2.95 6.42
N ASP A 26 -15.69 -1.79 5.88
CA ASP A 26 -15.00 -1.20 4.71
C ASP A 26 -13.50 -1.02 4.99
N LEU A 27 -13.16 -0.60 6.21
CA LEU A 27 -11.78 -0.47 6.66
C LEU A 27 -11.00 -1.79 6.64
N GLN A 28 -11.65 -2.89 7.05
CA GLN A 28 -11.02 -4.22 7.00
C GLN A 28 -10.80 -4.67 5.56
N ARG A 29 -11.74 -4.39 4.66
CA ARG A 29 -11.60 -4.69 3.22
C ARG A 29 -10.46 -3.90 2.59
N GLU A 30 -10.32 -2.61 2.91
CA GLU A 30 -9.19 -1.79 2.43
C GLU A 30 -7.85 -2.32 2.94
N ARG A 31 -7.76 -2.68 4.21
CA ARG A 31 -6.54 -3.28 4.77
C ARG A 31 -6.16 -4.60 4.10
N LEU A 32 -7.13 -5.45 3.80
CA LEU A 32 -6.88 -6.70 3.07
C LEU A 32 -6.38 -6.44 1.65
N LYS A 33 -6.95 -5.48 0.94
CA LYS A 33 -6.46 -5.07 -0.39
C LYS A 33 -5.02 -4.54 -0.34
N LEU A 34 -4.70 -3.70 0.64
CA LEU A 34 -3.33 -3.21 0.81
C LEU A 34 -2.36 -4.35 1.13
N LEU A 35 -2.78 -5.32 1.95
CA LEU A 35 -1.96 -6.49 2.27
C LEU A 35 -1.72 -7.36 1.04
N GLU A 36 -2.74 -7.59 0.22
CA GLU A 36 -2.64 -8.34 -1.02
C GLU A 36 -1.67 -7.69 -2.01
N ILE A 37 -1.76 -6.36 -2.18
CA ILE A 37 -0.80 -5.61 -2.99
C ILE A 37 0.60 -5.70 -2.39
N PHE A 38 0.73 -5.49 -1.08
CA PHE A 38 2.01 -5.49 -0.38
C PHE A 38 2.74 -6.83 -0.49
N GLU A 39 2.03 -7.94 -0.36
CA GLU A 39 2.58 -9.30 -0.44
C GLU A 39 2.63 -9.86 -1.87
N GLY A 40 2.12 -9.10 -2.84
CA GLY A 40 2.11 -9.49 -4.24
C GLY A 40 3.51 -9.64 -4.85
N PRO A 41 3.61 -10.34 -5.99
CA PRO A 41 4.89 -10.65 -6.64
C PRO A 41 5.62 -9.42 -7.16
N ASP A 42 4.90 -8.32 -7.37
CA ASP A 42 5.48 -7.06 -7.86
C ASP A 42 6.20 -6.25 -6.78
N ASN A 43 6.04 -6.62 -5.52
CA ASN A 43 6.61 -5.92 -4.38
C ASN A 43 7.55 -6.84 -3.59
N LEU A 44 8.84 -6.70 -3.82
CA LEU A 44 9.87 -7.57 -3.26
C LEU A 44 10.35 -7.09 -1.89
N VAL A 45 10.68 -8.01 -1.01
CA VAL A 45 11.47 -7.68 0.19
C VAL A 45 12.83 -7.13 -0.22
N VAL A 46 13.39 -6.23 0.58
CA VAL A 46 14.66 -5.55 0.29
C VAL A 46 15.79 -6.54 -0.09
N ALA A 47 15.83 -7.70 0.56
CA ALA A 47 16.85 -8.72 0.27
C ALA A 47 16.73 -9.30 -1.15
N ASP A 48 15.52 -9.58 -1.61
CA ASP A 48 15.30 -10.17 -2.93
C ASP A 48 15.43 -9.13 -4.04
N TYR A 49 14.96 -7.90 -3.80
CA TYR A 49 15.22 -6.78 -4.71
C TYR A 49 16.73 -6.53 -4.87
N ALA A 50 17.50 -6.57 -3.79
CA ALA A 50 18.96 -6.39 -3.82
C ALA A 50 19.66 -7.45 -4.68
N LYS A 51 19.22 -8.72 -4.58
CA LYS A 51 19.75 -9.82 -5.43
C LYS A 51 19.49 -9.53 -6.90
N LEU A 52 18.28 -9.16 -7.27
CA LEU A 52 17.90 -8.86 -8.66
C LEU A 52 18.62 -7.63 -9.19
N ALA A 53 18.81 -6.61 -8.35
CA ALA A 53 19.54 -5.39 -8.71
C ALA A 53 21.07 -5.59 -8.76
N GLY A 54 21.60 -6.73 -8.32
CA GLY A 54 23.06 -6.96 -8.20
C GLY A 54 23.72 -6.05 -7.18
N LYS A 55 23.02 -5.67 -6.12
CA LYS A 55 23.49 -4.75 -5.07
C LYS A 55 23.39 -5.38 -3.69
N SER A 56 24.05 -4.77 -2.71
CA SER A 56 23.90 -5.19 -1.31
C SER A 56 22.59 -4.68 -0.71
N ARG A 57 22.05 -5.38 0.30
CA ARG A 57 20.89 -4.92 1.08
C ARG A 57 21.13 -3.52 1.68
N ARG A 58 22.33 -3.28 2.19
CA ARG A 58 22.72 -1.98 2.78
C ARG A 58 22.64 -0.87 1.74
N TRP A 59 23.06 -1.13 0.51
CA TRP A 59 22.97 -0.16 -0.58
C TRP A 59 21.51 0.16 -0.92
N ILE A 60 20.64 -0.86 -1.02
CA ILE A 60 19.20 -0.63 -1.26
C ILE A 60 18.57 0.18 -0.14
N THR A 61 18.87 -0.15 1.13
CA THR A 61 18.37 0.61 2.28
C THR A 61 18.83 2.08 2.24
N TYR A 62 20.08 2.31 1.87
CA TYR A 62 20.61 3.66 1.68
C TYR A 62 19.86 4.42 0.57
N GLU A 63 19.63 3.79 -0.58
CA GLU A 63 18.89 4.41 -1.70
C GLU A 63 17.42 4.74 -1.34
N ILE A 64 16.78 3.92 -0.53
CA ILE A 64 15.45 4.21 0.00
C ILE A 64 15.49 5.44 0.92
N GLN A 65 16.44 5.48 1.86
CA GLN A 65 16.60 6.60 2.78
C GLN A 65 16.99 7.90 2.08
N ALA A 66 17.77 7.81 1.02
CA ALA A 66 18.17 8.94 0.18
C ALA A 66 17.05 9.46 -0.74
N GLY A 67 15.90 8.79 -0.80
CA GLY A 67 14.79 9.15 -1.68
C GLY A 67 15.07 8.83 -3.16
N ASN A 68 15.91 7.85 -3.42
CA ASN A 68 16.23 7.38 -4.78
C ASN A 68 15.46 6.11 -5.18
N LEU A 69 14.85 5.43 -4.23
CA LEU A 69 13.98 4.28 -4.43
C LEU A 69 12.69 4.44 -3.61
N LEU A 70 11.57 4.16 -4.24
CA LEU A 70 10.29 4.06 -3.56
C LEU A 70 10.22 2.74 -2.81
N SER A 71 9.86 2.77 -1.54
CA SER A 71 9.50 1.60 -0.76
C SER A 71 8.13 1.81 -0.13
N ILE A 72 7.36 0.75 -0.04
CA ILE A 72 6.10 0.71 0.68
C ILE A 72 6.27 -0.09 1.98
N GLN A 73 5.57 0.33 3.02
CA GLN A 73 5.57 -0.33 4.31
C GLN A 73 4.14 -0.53 4.80
N LEU A 74 3.87 -1.67 5.42
CA LEU A 74 2.57 -1.97 5.99
C LEU A 74 2.72 -2.42 7.45
N GLY A 75 2.41 -1.53 8.38
CA GLY A 75 2.60 -1.77 9.81
C GLY A 75 4.03 -2.23 10.13
N ASN A 76 4.17 -3.33 10.85
CA ASN A 76 5.47 -3.89 11.27
C ASN A 76 6.03 -4.94 10.29
N LYS A 77 5.47 -5.09 9.10
CA LYS A 77 5.88 -6.12 8.11
C LYS A 77 7.17 -5.81 7.36
N GLY A 78 7.83 -4.69 7.67
CA GLY A 78 9.04 -4.26 6.98
C GLY A 78 8.76 -3.50 5.68
N GLN A 79 9.82 -3.28 4.91
CA GLN A 79 9.76 -2.53 3.66
C GLN A 79 9.76 -3.48 2.45
N ARG A 80 8.99 -3.13 1.44
CA ARG A 80 9.02 -3.76 0.13
C ARG A 80 9.29 -2.75 -0.97
N VAL A 81 10.00 -3.18 -1.99
CA VAL A 81 10.41 -2.34 -3.11
C VAL A 81 9.75 -2.87 -4.39
N PRO A 82 9.01 -2.03 -5.11
CA PRO A 82 8.41 -2.44 -6.37
C PRO A 82 9.44 -2.88 -7.41
N VAL A 83 9.24 -4.04 -8.01
CA VAL A 83 10.15 -4.69 -8.96
C VAL A 83 10.37 -3.89 -10.24
N TRP A 84 9.36 -3.13 -10.67
CA TRP A 84 9.44 -2.31 -11.88
C TRP A 84 10.48 -1.18 -11.78
N GLN A 85 11.00 -0.85 -10.59
CA GLN A 85 12.13 0.07 -10.41
C GLN A 85 13.48 -0.53 -10.83
N LEU A 86 13.54 -1.80 -11.19
CA LEU A 86 14.71 -2.40 -11.85
C LEU A 86 14.93 -1.83 -13.25
N ASP A 87 13.85 -1.35 -13.91
CA ASP A 87 13.93 -0.62 -15.16
C ASP A 87 14.51 0.78 -14.93
N PRO A 88 15.60 1.17 -15.64
CA PRO A 88 16.27 2.46 -15.43
C PRO A 88 15.38 3.67 -15.66
N LEU A 89 14.48 3.62 -16.66
CA LEU A 89 13.59 4.72 -17.00
C LEU A 89 12.49 4.89 -15.94
N LYS A 90 11.87 3.80 -15.52
CA LYS A 90 10.88 3.80 -14.44
C LYS A 90 11.51 4.26 -13.12
N ARG A 91 12.73 3.84 -12.84
CA ARG A 91 13.49 4.30 -11.69
C ARG A 91 13.75 5.80 -11.74
N GLN A 92 14.14 6.34 -12.89
CA GLN A 92 14.35 7.78 -13.08
C GLN A 92 13.06 8.58 -12.84
N LEU A 93 11.92 8.08 -13.34
CA LEU A 93 10.61 8.66 -13.05
C LEU A 93 10.36 8.76 -11.55
N VAL A 94 10.52 7.66 -10.82
CA VAL A 94 10.33 7.60 -9.37
C VAL A 94 11.25 8.55 -8.62
N GLN A 95 12.54 8.57 -8.94
CA GLN A 95 13.49 9.48 -8.32
C GLN A 95 13.10 10.94 -8.49
N THR A 96 12.64 11.30 -9.69
CA THR A 96 12.21 12.67 -9.98
C THR A 96 10.96 13.02 -9.19
N ILE A 97 9.99 12.11 -9.10
CA ILE A 97 8.78 12.29 -8.31
C ILE A 97 9.11 12.45 -6.82
N LEU A 98 9.91 11.55 -6.24
CA LEU A 98 10.28 11.60 -4.82
C LEU A 98 10.99 12.91 -4.44
N ARG A 99 11.75 13.51 -5.37
CA ARG A 99 12.42 14.81 -5.15
C ARG A 99 11.47 16.01 -5.25
N GLN A 100 10.39 15.90 -6.02
CA GLN A 100 9.44 16.99 -6.25
C GLN A 100 8.21 16.90 -5.36
N THR A 101 7.93 15.73 -4.81
CA THR A 101 6.80 15.54 -3.88
C THR A 101 7.09 16.22 -2.55
N PRO A 102 6.11 16.93 -1.95
CA PRO A 102 6.24 17.53 -0.63
C PRO A 102 6.66 16.50 0.43
N ARG A 103 7.39 16.98 1.44
CA ARG A 103 7.76 16.13 2.58
C ARG A 103 6.51 15.77 3.38
N GLY A 104 6.36 14.48 3.70
CA GLY A 104 5.22 13.98 4.49
C GLY A 104 4.16 13.27 3.69
N VAL A 105 4.21 13.31 2.36
CA VAL A 105 3.33 12.49 1.52
C VAL A 105 3.63 11.01 1.74
N ASP A 106 2.57 10.23 1.96
CA ASP A 106 2.70 8.79 2.16
C ASP A 106 3.21 8.10 0.90
N THR A 107 4.16 7.18 1.05
CA THR A 107 4.71 6.39 -0.05
C THR A 107 3.65 5.55 -0.76
N TRP A 108 2.58 5.14 -0.06
CA TRP A 108 1.44 4.48 -0.68
C TRP A 108 0.67 5.38 -1.64
N GLU A 109 0.57 6.66 -1.35
CA GLU A 109 -0.06 7.63 -2.26
C GLU A 109 0.73 7.75 -3.56
N ILE A 110 2.04 7.87 -3.46
CA ILE A 110 2.93 7.90 -4.63
C ILE A 110 2.83 6.59 -5.42
N TYR A 111 2.84 5.45 -4.72
CA TYR A 111 2.67 4.13 -5.33
C TYR A 111 1.37 4.03 -6.12
N HIS A 112 0.25 4.41 -5.51
CA HIS A 112 -1.05 4.38 -6.19
C HIS A 112 -1.15 5.39 -7.33
N ALA A 113 -0.58 6.58 -7.20
CA ALA A 113 -0.58 7.60 -8.26
C ALA A 113 0.21 7.13 -9.49
N LEU A 114 1.32 6.39 -9.29
CA LEU A 114 2.11 5.80 -10.38
C LEU A 114 1.36 4.72 -11.16
N LEU A 115 0.47 3.97 -10.50
CA LEU A 115 -0.29 2.86 -11.08
C LEU A 115 -1.70 3.27 -11.53
N ARG A 116 -2.13 4.49 -11.24
CA ARG A 116 -3.47 4.97 -11.63
C ARG A 116 -3.46 5.50 -13.05
N PRO A 117 -4.37 5.03 -13.92
CA PRO A 117 -4.55 5.60 -15.25
C PRO A 117 -4.86 7.10 -15.19
N HIS A 118 -4.32 7.87 -16.14
CA HIS A 118 -4.52 9.31 -16.23
C HIS A 118 -4.74 9.77 -17.68
N ASP A 119 -5.72 10.64 -17.89
CA ASP A 119 -6.13 11.07 -19.25
C ASP A 119 -5.03 11.78 -20.02
N ALA A 120 -4.19 12.58 -19.35
CA ALA A 120 -3.03 13.23 -19.95
C ALA A 120 -1.97 12.25 -20.50
N LEU A 121 -2.07 10.97 -20.14
CA LEU A 121 -1.19 9.88 -20.56
C LEU A 121 -1.95 8.82 -21.38
N GLY A 122 -3.06 9.22 -22.02
CA GLY A 122 -3.90 8.31 -22.82
C GLY A 122 -4.68 7.28 -21.98
N SER A 123 -5.10 7.66 -20.79
CA SER A 123 -5.80 6.78 -19.83
C SER A 123 -5.00 5.54 -19.43
N LEU A 124 -3.68 5.66 -19.41
CA LEU A 124 -2.75 4.61 -18.99
C LEU A 124 -1.98 5.05 -17.72
N PRO A 125 -1.47 4.08 -16.93
CA PRO A 125 -0.68 4.38 -15.75
C PRO A 125 0.65 5.05 -16.11
N PRO A 126 1.10 6.08 -15.36
CA PRO A 126 2.39 6.75 -15.60
C PRO A 126 3.57 5.78 -15.68
N ILE A 127 3.58 4.76 -14.83
CA ILE A 127 4.67 3.78 -14.77
C ILE A 127 4.77 2.89 -16.02
N ASP A 128 3.68 2.69 -16.74
CA ASP A 128 3.64 1.80 -17.90
C ASP A 128 3.93 2.53 -19.22
N VAL A 129 3.66 3.84 -19.26
CA VAL A 129 3.76 4.63 -20.50
C VAL A 129 4.92 5.62 -20.50
N VAL A 130 5.72 5.65 -19.42
CA VAL A 130 6.84 6.60 -19.33
C VAL A 130 7.84 6.38 -20.46
N THR A 131 8.17 7.46 -21.15
CA THR A 131 9.23 7.55 -22.16
C THR A 131 10.09 8.76 -21.84
N PRO A 132 11.30 8.90 -22.44
CA PRO A 132 12.10 10.10 -22.25
C PRO A 132 11.37 11.38 -22.65
N GLU A 133 10.50 11.31 -23.67
CA GLU A 133 9.77 12.45 -24.21
C GLU A 133 8.63 12.90 -23.29
N ASN A 134 7.92 11.97 -22.67
CA ASN A 134 6.76 12.28 -21.80
C ASN A 134 7.10 12.32 -20.30
N MET A 135 8.35 12.10 -19.93
CA MET A 135 8.81 12.05 -18.52
C MET A 135 8.31 13.23 -17.69
N LYS A 136 8.40 14.45 -18.24
CA LYS A 136 7.95 15.67 -17.55
C LYS A 136 6.44 15.67 -17.28
N ILE A 137 5.66 15.15 -18.22
CA ILE A 137 4.19 15.04 -18.08
C ILE A 137 3.87 14.00 -17.02
N ALA A 138 4.49 12.84 -17.09
CA ALA A 138 4.30 11.75 -16.12
C ALA A 138 4.65 12.21 -14.69
N VAL A 139 5.77 12.88 -14.48
CA VAL A 139 6.15 13.45 -13.19
C VAL A 139 5.11 14.44 -12.69
N ARG A 140 4.71 15.41 -13.52
CA ARG A 140 3.72 16.42 -13.13
C ARG A 140 2.41 15.81 -12.70
N VAL A 141 1.88 14.87 -13.48
CA VAL A 141 0.62 14.17 -13.18
C VAL A 141 0.65 13.52 -11.79
N VAL A 142 1.72 12.79 -11.48
CA VAL A 142 1.85 12.10 -10.19
C VAL A 142 1.99 13.10 -9.03
N VAL A 143 2.84 14.11 -9.19
CA VAL A 143 3.06 15.13 -8.14
C VAL A 143 1.78 15.94 -7.86
N GLU A 144 1.03 16.31 -8.90
CA GLU A 144 -0.26 17.02 -8.75
C GLU A 144 -1.28 16.13 -8.02
N GLN A 145 -1.39 14.84 -8.35
CA GLN A 145 -2.29 13.92 -7.65
C GLN A 145 -1.96 13.78 -6.16
N CYS A 146 -0.69 13.72 -5.82
CA CYS A 146 -0.24 13.65 -4.43
C CYS A 146 -0.51 14.95 -3.67
N SER A 147 -0.35 16.11 -4.33
CA SER A 147 -0.56 17.42 -3.72
C SER A 147 -2.04 17.76 -3.47
N GLN A 148 -2.92 17.37 -4.40
CA GLN A 148 -4.37 17.65 -4.27
C GLN A 148 -5.03 16.90 -3.12
N ARG A 149 -4.47 15.78 -2.71
CA ARG A 149 -5.03 14.97 -1.62
C ARG A 149 -4.78 15.57 -0.24
N GLU A 150 -3.70 16.31 -0.06
CA GLU A 150 -3.45 17.06 1.18
C GLU A 150 -4.51 18.15 1.42
N GLU A 151 -5.00 18.81 0.36
CA GLU A 151 -6.06 19.81 0.47
C GLU A 151 -7.45 19.20 0.70
N SER A 152 -7.65 17.93 0.31
CA SER A 152 -8.95 17.23 0.38
C SER A 152 -9.17 16.47 1.68
N LEU A 153 -8.19 16.37 2.56
CA LEU A 153 -8.41 15.88 3.91
C LEU A 153 -9.14 17.01 4.67
N PRO A 154 -10.45 16.83 5.03
CA PRO A 154 -11.06 17.76 5.95
C PRO A 154 -10.18 17.77 7.18
N LEU A 155 -9.70 18.95 7.57
CA LEU A 155 -9.19 19.19 8.91
C LEU A 155 -10.30 18.69 9.86
N MET A 156 -10.21 17.42 10.27
CA MET A 156 -11.00 16.91 11.36
C MET A 156 -10.65 17.84 12.52
N PRO A 157 -11.56 18.72 12.95
CA PRO A 157 -11.32 19.46 14.16
C PRO A 157 -11.32 18.41 15.26
N TYR A 158 -10.13 17.93 15.63
CA TYR A 158 -9.99 17.30 16.93
C TYR A 158 -10.55 18.30 17.93
N PRO A 159 -11.54 17.92 18.73
CA PRO A 159 -12.04 18.80 19.75
C PRO A 159 -10.85 19.38 20.52
N ILE A 160 -10.86 20.67 20.78
CA ILE A 160 -9.77 21.40 21.47
C ILE A 160 -9.35 20.67 22.76
N GLU A 161 -10.29 19.98 23.40
CA GLU A 161 -10.12 19.12 24.57
C GLU A 161 -9.09 17.98 24.39
N VAL A 162 -9.00 17.37 23.19
CA VAL A 162 -8.02 16.30 22.94
C VAL A 162 -6.60 16.87 22.81
N ARG A 163 -6.44 18.06 22.24
CA ARG A 163 -5.14 18.75 22.18
C ARG A 163 -4.61 19.11 23.55
N GLN A 164 -5.47 19.56 24.44
CA GLN A 164 -5.08 19.94 25.82
C GLN A 164 -4.68 18.68 26.63
N SER A 165 -5.40 17.56 26.47
CA SER A 165 -5.09 16.31 27.17
C SER A 165 -3.75 15.72 26.73
N VAL A 166 -3.43 15.77 25.44
CA VAL A 166 -2.14 15.28 24.92
C VAL A 166 -0.98 16.17 25.38
N GLN A 167 -1.13 17.48 25.38
CA GLN A 167 -0.12 18.41 25.89
C GLN A 167 0.12 18.24 27.40
N GLN A 168 -0.92 18.01 28.18
CA GLN A 168 -0.82 17.76 29.61
C GLN A 168 -0.13 16.44 29.92
N LEU A 169 -0.41 15.38 29.15
CA LEU A 169 0.28 14.10 29.28
C LEU A 169 1.78 14.18 28.94
N VAL A 170 2.15 14.96 27.94
CA VAL A 170 3.57 15.18 27.57
C VAL A 170 4.29 16.00 28.63
N GLN A 171 3.66 17.03 29.22
CA GLN A 171 4.27 17.80 30.28
C GLN A 171 4.44 17.03 31.58
N ASN A 172 3.51 16.13 31.92
CA ASN A 172 3.61 15.27 33.10
C ASN A 172 4.62 14.13 32.94
N ALA A 173 5.02 13.78 31.72
CA ALA A 173 6.04 12.76 31.46
C ALA A 173 7.47 13.30 31.50
N ILE A 174 7.65 14.63 31.55
CA ILE A 174 8.97 15.31 31.56
C ILE A 174 9.28 15.90 32.96
N ALA A 175 8.32 15.89 33.85
CA ALA A 175 8.52 16.26 35.25
C ALA A 175 8.82 15.04 36.10
#